data_dfb726c4b3a4e82b8b73127e9cef6192
#
_entry.id   dfb726c4b3a4e82b8b73127e9cef6192
#
_cell.length_a   1.000
_cell.length_b   1.000
_cell.length_c   1.000
_cell.angle_alpha   90.00
_cell.angle_beta   90.00
_cell.angle_gamma   90.00
#
_symmetry.space_group_name_H-M   'P 1'
#
loop_
_entity.id
_entity.type
_entity.pdbx_description
1 polymer ?
#
loop_
_entity_poly.entity_id
_entity_poly.type
_entity_poly.pdbx_seq_one_letter_code
_entity_poly.pdbx_strand_id
1 'polypeptide(L)'
;MTGAAIPAGCNCCVRQENTDYGENTVQIYKSMEQWEDYCFQGEDFKKGTVLLKKGTKLSFIEIGILASMGVAEVPVIRRARVAVLTTGDEVMKPGEELKLGKIYD
;
A
#
# COMPACT_ATOMS: atom_id res chain seq x y z
N MET A 1 7.85 -21.20 -4.80
CA MET A 1 7.06 -20.26 -3.98
C MET A 1 7.08 -18.91 -4.70
N THR A 2 5.94 -18.28 -4.87
CA THR A 2 5.86 -16.94 -5.47
C THR A 2 6.79 -15.97 -4.76
N GLY A 3 7.57 -15.21 -5.51
CA GLY A 3 8.59 -14.30 -4.97
C GLY A 3 9.93 -14.94 -4.60
N ALA A 4 10.10 -16.24 -4.77
CA ALA A 4 11.39 -16.88 -4.55
C ALA A 4 12.39 -16.51 -5.67
N ALA A 5 13.66 -16.40 -5.30
CA ALA A 5 14.71 -16.17 -6.29
C ALA A 5 14.83 -17.36 -7.25
N ILE A 6 14.90 -17.07 -8.55
CA ILE A 6 15.11 -18.07 -9.58
C ILE A 6 16.58 -18.49 -9.53
N PRO A 7 16.90 -19.80 -9.49
CA PRO A 7 18.28 -20.27 -9.50
C PRO A 7 19.03 -19.88 -10.78
N ALA A 8 20.34 -19.69 -10.66
CA ALA A 8 21.19 -19.39 -11.81
C ALA A 8 21.08 -20.50 -12.86
N GLY A 9 20.98 -20.12 -14.13
CA GLY A 9 20.84 -21.05 -15.26
C GLY A 9 19.41 -21.44 -15.60
N CYS A 10 18.41 -21.07 -14.77
CA CYS A 10 17.00 -21.26 -15.10
C CYS A 10 16.47 -20.06 -15.86
N ASN A 11 15.59 -20.31 -16.81
CA ASN A 11 15.03 -19.30 -17.70
C ASN A 11 13.50 -19.33 -17.85
N CYS A 12 12.82 -20.12 -17.02
CA CYS A 12 11.37 -20.13 -16.89
C CYS A 12 10.98 -20.75 -15.54
N CYS A 13 9.73 -20.60 -15.15
CA CYS A 13 9.18 -21.19 -13.95
C CYS A 13 7.91 -21.98 -14.31
N VAL A 14 7.89 -23.26 -14.00
CA VAL A 14 6.72 -24.12 -14.20
C VAL A 14 5.84 -24.02 -12.98
N ARG A 15 4.57 -23.69 -13.16
CA ARG A 15 3.59 -23.73 -12.08
C ARG A 15 3.37 -25.18 -11.64
N GLN A 16 3.28 -25.39 -10.35
CA GLN A 16 3.12 -26.71 -9.76
C GLN A 16 1.86 -27.44 -10.28
N GLU A 17 0.80 -26.70 -10.59
CA GLU A 17 -0.45 -27.20 -11.16
C GLU A 17 -0.28 -27.77 -12.57
N ASN A 18 0.81 -27.46 -13.25
CA ASN A 18 1.17 -28.02 -14.56
C ASN A 18 2.11 -29.22 -14.44
N THR A 19 2.17 -29.86 -13.28
CA THR A 19 3.01 -31.03 -12.98
C THR A 19 2.21 -32.13 -12.29
N ASP A 20 2.80 -33.32 -12.18
CA ASP A 20 2.26 -34.44 -11.41
C ASP A 20 2.61 -34.42 -9.92
N TYR A 21 3.25 -33.35 -9.42
CA TYR A 21 3.74 -33.23 -8.04
C TYR A 21 4.74 -34.33 -7.61
N GLY A 22 5.44 -34.94 -8.55
CA GLY A 22 6.37 -36.04 -8.26
C GLY A 22 7.53 -35.63 -7.37
N GLU A 23 7.92 -36.49 -6.42
CA GLU A 23 8.99 -36.21 -5.45
C GLU A 23 10.41 -36.48 -6.01
N ASN A 24 10.60 -37.57 -6.77
CA ASN A 24 11.91 -37.95 -7.33
C ASN A 24 12.06 -37.54 -8.81
N THR A 25 10.96 -37.60 -9.52
CA THR A 25 10.86 -37.17 -10.93
C THR A 25 9.58 -36.35 -11.07
N VAL A 26 9.61 -35.29 -11.87
CA VAL A 26 8.45 -34.44 -12.14
C VAL A 26 8.08 -34.53 -13.60
N GLN A 27 6.83 -34.91 -13.89
CA GLN A 27 6.28 -34.85 -15.22
C GLN A 27 5.65 -33.47 -15.43
N ILE A 28 6.07 -32.78 -16.47
CA ILE A 28 5.57 -31.46 -16.85
C ILE A 28 4.56 -31.66 -17.97
N TYR A 29 3.34 -31.15 -17.79
CA TYR A 29 2.24 -31.35 -18.74
C TYR A 29 2.19 -30.30 -19.85
N LYS A 30 2.94 -29.19 -19.71
CA LYS A 30 2.94 -28.07 -20.66
C LYS A 30 4.37 -27.67 -21.01
N SER A 31 4.64 -27.51 -22.29
CA SER A 31 5.88 -26.85 -22.72
C SER A 31 5.87 -25.38 -22.29
N MET A 32 7.00 -24.92 -21.76
CA MET A 32 7.17 -23.54 -21.31
C MET A 32 7.92 -22.71 -22.34
N GLU A 33 7.53 -21.47 -22.45
CA GLU A 33 8.30 -20.49 -23.21
C GLU A 33 9.44 -19.90 -22.35
N GLN A 34 10.48 -19.40 -23.03
CA GLN A 34 11.55 -18.73 -22.32
C GLN A 34 11.04 -17.50 -21.57
N TRP A 35 11.37 -17.40 -20.29
CA TRP A 35 10.97 -16.33 -19.37
C TRP A 35 9.48 -16.38 -18.95
N GLU A 36 8.78 -17.45 -19.26
CA GLU A 36 7.40 -17.62 -18.74
C GLU A 36 7.41 -17.70 -17.21
N ASP A 37 6.50 -16.99 -16.58
CA ASP A 37 6.36 -16.85 -15.13
C ASP A 37 7.68 -16.39 -14.40
N TYR A 38 8.54 -15.64 -15.10
CA TYR A 38 9.79 -15.08 -14.59
C TYR A 38 9.66 -13.57 -14.42
N CYS A 39 9.87 -13.06 -13.23
CA CYS A 39 9.88 -11.62 -12.95
C CYS A 39 11.33 -11.10 -12.90
N PHE A 40 11.65 -10.18 -13.77
CA PHE A 40 12.99 -9.58 -13.79
C PHE A 40 13.18 -8.56 -12.68
N GLN A 41 14.41 -8.47 -12.16
CA GLN A 41 14.75 -7.46 -11.18
C GLN A 41 14.47 -6.04 -11.72
N GLY A 42 13.65 -5.29 -11.00
CA GLY A 42 13.27 -3.93 -11.39
C GLY A 42 12.22 -3.86 -12.49
N GLU A 43 11.47 -4.93 -12.74
CA GLU A 43 10.36 -4.96 -13.69
C GLU A 43 9.28 -3.96 -13.28
N ASP A 44 8.83 -4.00 -12.02
CA ASP A 44 7.85 -3.05 -11.50
C ASP A 44 8.46 -1.66 -11.30
N PHE A 45 9.60 -1.58 -10.59
CA PHE A 45 10.27 -0.32 -10.27
C PHE A 45 11.78 -0.44 -10.40
N LYS A 46 12.37 0.44 -11.20
CA LYS A 46 13.82 0.52 -11.33
C LYS A 46 14.43 1.33 -10.18
N LYS A 47 15.63 0.95 -9.74
CA LYS A 47 16.39 1.72 -8.75
C LYS A 47 16.55 3.18 -9.20
N GLY A 48 16.21 4.12 -8.33
CA GLY A 48 16.26 5.55 -8.62
C GLY A 48 14.97 6.15 -9.20
N THR A 49 13.94 5.33 -9.47
CA THR A 49 12.62 5.86 -9.84
C THR A 49 12.00 6.62 -8.67
N VAL A 50 11.52 7.83 -8.93
CA VAL A 50 10.78 8.62 -7.95
C VAL A 50 9.34 8.10 -7.91
N LEU A 51 9.00 7.33 -6.89
CA LEU A 51 7.66 6.75 -6.72
C LEU A 51 6.65 7.76 -6.14
N LEU A 52 7.08 8.56 -5.18
CA LEU A 52 6.26 9.58 -4.55
C LEU A 52 7.00 10.92 -4.55
N LYS A 53 6.29 12.00 -4.86
CA LYS A 53 6.82 13.36 -4.84
C LYS A 53 6.52 14.03 -3.49
N LYS A 54 7.33 15.01 -3.12
CA LYS A 54 7.04 15.87 -1.97
C LYS A 54 5.67 16.54 -2.14
N GLY A 55 4.85 16.49 -1.10
CA GLY A 55 3.47 17.02 -1.12
C GLY A 55 2.41 16.03 -1.57
N THR A 56 2.78 14.80 -1.95
CA THR A 56 1.81 13.74 -2.23
C THR A 56 0.98 13.45 -0.99
N LYS A 57 -0.34 13.41 -1.15
CA LYS A 57 -1.26 12.95 -0.09
C LYS A 57 -1.14 11.44 0.01
N LEU A 58 -0.77 10.96 1.19
CA LEU A 58 -0.66 9.53 1.44
C LEU A 58 -2.04 8.92 1.67
N SER A 59 -2.42 7.99 0.81
CA SER A 59 -3.55 7.07 0.97
C SER A 59 -3.04 5.66 1.25
N PHE A 60 -3.93 4.69 1.31
CA PHE A 60 -3.53 3.28 1.45
C PHE A 60 -2.70 2.77 0.26
N ILE A 61 -2.86 3.35 -0.93
CA ILE A 61 -2.07 2.99 -2.14
C ILE A 61 -0.62 3.39 -1.94
N GLU A 62 -0.35 4.65 -1.58
CA GLU A 62 0.99 5.16 -1.35
C GLU A 62 1.68 4.43 -0.19
N ILE A 63 0.92 4.10 0.86
CA ILE A 63 1.43 3.28 1.98
C ILE A 63 1.82 1.89 1.50
N GLY A 64 1.02 1.26 0.63
CA GLY A 64 1.33 -0.04 0.03
C GLY A 64 2.62 0.01 -0.80
N ILE A 65 2.79 1.03 -1.63
CA ILE A 65 4.01 1.25 -2.43
C ILE A 65 5.24 1.41 -1.52
N LEU A 66 5.14 2.25 -0.49
CA LEU A 66 6.24 2.46 0.47
C LEU A 66 6.62 1.15 1.19
N ALA A 67 5.62 0.40 1.64
CA ALA A 67 5.82 -0.87 2.32
C ALA A 67 6.48 -1.91 1.41
N SER A 68 6.07 -2.02 0.14
CA SER A 68 6.67 -2.94 -0.83
C SER A 68 8.14 -2.59 -1.14
N MET A 69 8.52 -1.34 -0.95
CA MET A 69 9.92 -0.88 -1.06
C MET A 69 10.71 -0.97 0.26
N GLY A 70 10.12 -1.53 1.31
CA GLY A 70 10.78 -1.68 2.62
C GLY A 70 10.88 -0.36 3.41
N VAL A 71 10.12 0.67 3.05
CA VAL A 71 10.12 1.95 3.77
C VAL A 71 9.16 1.86 4.96
N ALA A 72 9.71 1.78 6.17
CA ALA A 72 8.93 1.70 7.41
C ALA A 72 8.45 3.06 7.92
N GLU A 73 9.23 4.11 7.68
CA GLU A 73 8.95 5.45 8.18
C GLU A 73 9.13 6.49 7.07
N VAL A 74 8.24 7.46 7.02
CA VAL A 74 8.30 8.55 6.05
C VAL A 74 7.96 9.89 6.72
N PRO A 75 8.73 10.96 6.46
CA PRO A 75 8.42 12.29 6.99
C PRO A 75 7.11 12.81 6.39
N VAL A 76 6.19 13.22 7.25
CA VAL A 76 4.90 13.78 6.83
C VAL A 76 4.62 15.12 7.49
N ILE A 77 3.77 15.93 6.85
CA ILE A 77 3.26 17.16 7.46
C ILE A 77 2.21 16.77 8.52
N ARG A 78 2.42 17.25 9.74
CA ARG A 78 1.44 17.04 10.81
C ARG A 78 0.11 17.71 10.46
N ARG A 79 -0.99 17.02 10.74
CA ARG A 79 -2.32 17.63 10.64
C ARG A 79 -2.43 18.86 11.53
N ALA A 80 -3.06 19.92 11.03
CA ALA A 80 -3.37 21.09 11.83
C ALA A 80 -4.25 20.70 13.03
N ARG A 81 -3.96 21.32 14.17
CA ARG A 81 -4.85 21.28 15.34
C ARG A 81 -5.69 22.55 15.27
N VAL A 82 -6.99 22.39 15.23
CA VAL A 82 -7.94 23.49 15.17
C VAL A 82 -8.70 23.52 16.49
N ALA A 83 -8.77 24.68 17.12
CA ALA A 83 -9.69 24.95 18.22
C ALA A 83 -10.83 25.82 17.68
N VAL A 84 -12.04 25.46 18.00
CA VAL A 84 -13.24 26.27 17.73
C VAL A 84 -13.68 26.88 19.07
N LEU A 85 -13.80 28.17 19.09
CA LEU A 85 -14.24 28.92 20.25
C LEU A 85 -15.46 29.73 19.84
N THR A 86 -16.57 29.46 20.49
CA THR A 86 -17.76 30.29 20.38
C THR A 86 -17.72 31.40 21.42
N THR A 87 -18.11 32.57 21.03
CA THR A 87 -18.16 33.77 21.90
C THR A 87 -19.49 34.47 21.73
N GLY A 88 -19.99 35.01 22.81
CA GLY A 88 -21.23 35.75 22.85
C GLY A 88 -22.03 35.40 24.12
N ASP A 89 -22.53 36.44 24.81
CA ASP A 89 -23.36 36.24 26.00
C ASP A 89 -24.69 35.56 25.67
N GLU A 90 -25.09 35.61 24.39
CA GLU A 90 -26.31 34.98 23.88
C GLU A 90 -26.16 33.47 23.67
N VAL A 91 -24.94 32.94 23.62
CA VAL A 91 -24.68 31.54 23.29
C VAL A 91 -24.87 30.64 24.50
N MET A 92 -25.65 29.59 24.32
CA MET A 92 -25.92 28.55 25.33
C MET A 92 -25.42 27.18 24.84
N LYS A 93 -25.09 26.32 25.76
CA LYS A 93 -24.69 24.96 25.44
C LYS A 93 -25.89 24.11 25.00
N PRO A 94 -25.76 23.23 24.02
CA PRO A 94 -26.78 22.24 23.69
C PRO A 94 -27.17 21.43 24.92
N GLY A 95 -28.48 21.24 25.15
CA GLY A 95 -29.03 20.52 26.28
C GLY A 95 -29.44 21.37 27.46
N GLU A 96 -29.09 22.66 27.50
CA GLU A 96 -29.66 23.62 28.46
C GLU A 96 -31.02 24.14 27.98
N GLU A 97 -31.90 24.55 28.90
CA GLU A 97 -33.19 25.13 28.54
C GLU A 97 -33.00 26.50 27.89
N LEU A 98 -33.58 26.68 26.69
CA LEU A 98 -33.45 27.89 25.93
C LEU A 98 -34.09 29.07 26.62
N LYS A 99 -33.33 30.11 26.89
CA LYS A 99 -33.80 31.37 27.49
C LYS A 99 -34.09 32.42 26.44
N LEU A 100 -34.95 33.37 26.79
CA LEU A 100 -35.28 34.49 25.88
C LEU A 100 -34.00 35.29 25.51
N GLY A 101 -33.80 35.55 24.26
CA GLY A 101 -32.65 36.27 23.74
C GLY A 101 -31.35 35.44 23.67
N LYS A 102 -31.41 34.11 23.87
CA LYS A 102 -30.30 33.19 23.74
C LYS A 102 -30.44 32.29 22.51
N ILE A 103 -29.32 31.77 22.05
CA ILE A 103 -29.21 30.80 20.96
C ILE A 103 -28.32 29.63 21.39
N TYR A 104 -28.48 28.48 20.81
CA TYR A 104 -27.53 27.38 21.01
C TYR A 104 -26.29 27.57 20.18
N ASP A 105 -25.17 27.05 20.71
CA ASP A 105 -23.88 26.95 20.02
C ASP A 105 -23.93 25.99 18.81
#